data_c20ad6770dd57d651d10916fb7b88a58
#
_entry.id   c20ad6770dd57d651d10916fb7b88a58
#
_cell.length_a   1.000
_cell.length_b   1.000
_cell.length_c   1.000
_cell.angle_alpha   90.00
_cell.angle_beta   90.00
_cell.angle_gamma   90.00
#
_symmetry.space_group_name_H-M   'P 1'
#
loop_
_entity.id
_entity.type
_entity.pdbx_description
1 polymer ?
#
loop_
_entity_poly.entity_id
_entity_poly.type
_entity_poly.pdbx_seq_one_letter_code
_entity_poly.pdbx_strand_id
1 'polypeptide(L)'
;MRGRMMVTGMILLVAGGSGVAAGTNPAHEKLAAMSEIDRSEMLAIFVEGSGQPCRTVARTFFQGLDSIGNAIWNVECEGGQSYVVEIKNDRKGSTLVINCRTLYAAGGGRCFKRLE
;
A
#
# COMPACT_ATOMS: atom_id res chain seq x y z
N MET A 1 14.06 47.65 -2.73
CA MET A 1 13.99 47.33 -2.97
C MET A 1 14.00 46.60 -2.86
N ARG A 2 13.71 46.63 -2.84
CA ARG A 2 13.50 45.84 -2.95
C ARG A 2 13.25 44.83 -3.08
N GLY A 3 13.22 44.82 -2.97
CA GLY A 3 12.92 43.84 -3.50
C GLY A 3 12.68 42.93 -3.18
N ARG A 4 12.57 43.02 -3.19
CA ARG A 4 12.38 42.21 -3.21
C ARG A 4 12.14 41.18 -3.17
N MET A 5 12.04 41.31 -3.20
CA MET A 5 11.87 40.46 -3.48
C MET A 5 11.63 39.50 -3.32
N MET A 6 11.56 39.63 -3.23
CA MET A 6 11.35 38.77 -3.41
C MET A 6 11.12 37.85 -3.28
N VAL A 7 10.98 37.99 -3.17
CA VAL A 7 10.67 37.15 -3.36
C VAL A 7 10.41 36.27 -3.28
N THR A 8 10.30 36.51 -3.22
CA THR A 8 9.99 35.74 -3.43
C THR A 8 9.80 34.77 -3.40
N GLY A 9 9.75 34.95 -3.30
CA GLY A 9 9.46 34.10 -3.66
C GLY A 9 9.29 33.17 -3.44
N MET A 10 9.17 33.10 -3.46
CA MET A 10 9.01 32.26 -3.59
C MET A 10 8.69 31.35 -3.46
N ILE A 11 8.42 31.43 -3.46
CA ILE A 11 8.05 30.63 -3.70
C ILE A 11 7.81 29.67 -3.67
N LEU A 12 7.77 29.78 -3.71
CA LEU A 12 7.52 28.93 -4.08
C LEU A 12 7.29 28.01 -3.93
N LEU A 13 7.19 28.04 -3.86
CA LEU A 13 6.97 27.25 -4.11
C LEU A 13 6.62 26.43 -4.03
N VAL A 14 6.48 26.54 -3.96
CA VAL A 14 6.18 25.90 -4.23
C VAL A 14 5.91 25.13 -4.28
N ALA A 15 5.73 25.16 -4.32
CA ALA A 15 5.49 24.55 -4.68
C ALA A 15 5.30 23.72 -4.61
N GLY A 16 5.24 23.57 -4.58
CA GLY A 16 5.07 22.88 -4.77
C GLY A 16 4.80 22.10 -4.67
N GLY A 17 4.58 21.98 -4.71
CA GLY A 17 4.34 21.32 -4.92
C GLY A 17 4.03 20.54 -5.07
N SER A 18 3.81 20.59 -5.32
CA SER A 18 3.59 19.85 -5.64
C SER A 18 3.80 18.82 -5.86
N GLY A 19 3.94 18.85 -6.04
CA GLY A 19 4.08 17.80 -6.58
C GLY A 19 4.05 16.68 -6.09
N VAL A 20 4.08 16.68 -6.07
CA VAL A 20 4.08 15.78 -5.59
C VAL A 20 3.41 14.79 -5.47
N ALA A 21 2.79 14.78 -5.66
CA ALA A 21 1.90 13.80 -5.31
C ALA A 21 1.84 12.61 -6.17
N ALA A 22 2.48 12.65 -7.28
CA ALA A 22 2.52 11.50 -8.14
C ALA A 22 3.07 10.34 -7.36
N GLY A 23 2.45 9.20 -7.41
CA GLY A 23 2.90 8.01 -6.73
C GLY A 23 2.46 7.88 -5.29
N THR A 24 1.86 8.93 -4.73
CA THR A 24 1.37 8.78 -3.38
C THR A 24 0.11 7.93 -3.38
N ASN A 25 -0.08 7.21 -2.28
CA ASN A 25 -1.24 6.34 -2.11
C ASN A 25 -1.79 6.64 -0.73
N PRO A 26 -2.84 7.47 -0.63
CA PRO A 26 -3.30 7.93 0.68
C PRO A 26 -3.70 6.81 1.62
N ALA A 27 -4.39 5.80 1.11
CA ALA A 27 -4.79 4.68 1.97
C ALA A 27 -3.60 3.90 2.45
N HIS A 28 -2.62 3.68 1.58
CA HIS A 28 -1.41 2.98 1.97
C HIS A 28 -0.61 3.81 2.96
N GLU A 29 -0.54 5.13 2.78
CA GLU A 29 0.20 5.98 3.69
C GLU A 29 -0.36 5.86 5.10
N LYS A 30 -1.67 5.84 5.24
CA LYS A 30 -2.29 5.65 6.55
C LYS A 30 -1.97 4.28 7.13
N LEU A 31 -2.04 3.25 6.31
CA LEU A 31 -1.73 1.89 6.76
C LEU A 31 -0.28 1.79 7.21
N ALA A 32 0.63 2.34 6.43
CA ALA A 32 2.06 2.27 6.71
C ALA A 32 2.41 3.00 8.00
N ALA A 33 1.66 4.04 8.36
CA ALA A 33 1.90 4.82 9.56
C ALA A 33 1.37 4.16 10.82
N MET A 34 0.59 3.10 10.71
CA MET A 34 0.04 2.41 11.85
C MET A 34 1.11 1.58 12.57
N SER A 35 0.83 1.24 13.83
CA SER A 35 1.63 0.24 14.52
C SER A 35 1.49 -1.09 13.78
N GLU A 36 2.42 -1.98 14.01
CA GLU A 36 2.38 -3.29 13.38
C GLU A 36 1.10 -4.03 13.73
N ILE A 37 0.66 -3.92 14.98
CA ILE A 37 -0.56 -4.59 15.43
C ILE A 37 -1.77 -4.04 14.69
N ASP A 38 -1.89 -2.71 14.65
CA ASP A 38 -3.04 -2.09 14.00
C ASP A 38 -3.05 -2.37 12.51
N ARG A 39 -1.87 -2.34 11.89
CA ARG A 39 -1.76 -2.64 10.46
C ARG A 39 -2.18 -4.07 10.16
N SER A 40 -1.75 -5.02 11.00
CA SER A 40 -2.12 -6.41 10.82
C SER A 40 -3.62 -6.60 10.93
N GLU A 41 -4.25 -5.93 11.90
CA GLU A 41 -5.70 -6.01 12.05
C GLU A 41 -6.41 -5.44 10.84
N MET A 42 -5.92 -4.32 10.33
CA MET A 42 -6.53 -3.71 9.16
C MET A 42 -6.37 -4.60 7.92
N LEU A 43 -5.22 -5.23 7.76
CA LEU A 43 -5.01 -6.13 6.63
C LEU A 43 -5.92 -7.35 6.72
N ALA A 44 -6.15 -7.87 7.94
CA ALA A 44 -7.13 -8.95 8.13
C ALA A 44 -8.52 -8.51 7.69
N ILE A 45 -8.90 -7.28 8.04
CA ILE A 45 -10.19 -6.73 7.65
C ILE A 45 -10.31 -6.66 6.13
N PHE A 46 -9.25 -6.22 5.45
CA PHE A 46 -9.27 -6.17 3.99
C PHE A 46 -9.46 -7.56 3.38
N VAL A 47 -8.75 -8.56 3.91
CA VAL A 47 -8.87 -9.92 3.40
C VAL A 47 -10.28 -10.45 3.61
N GLU A 48 -10.80 -10.31 4.82
CA GLU A 48 -12.14 -10.82 5.12
C GLU A 48 -13.21 -10.05 4.38
N GLY A 49 -13.00 -8.75 4.18
CA GLY A 49 -13.92 -7.95 3.40
C GLY A 49 -14.01 -8.38 1.95
N SER A 50 -13.01 -9.08 1.45
CA SER A 50 -13.02 -9.60 0.09
C SER A 50 -13.66 -10.99 0.01
N GLY A 51 -14.09 -11.55 1.13
CA GLY A 51 -14.70 -12.86 1.18
C GLY A 51 -13.74 -14.00 1.48
N GLN A 52 -12.50 -13.69 1.81
CA GLN A 52 -11.49 -14.70 2.11
C GLN A 52 -11.32 -14.82 3.62
N PRO A 53 -11.04 -16.02 4.12
CA PRO A 53 -10.86 -16.18 5.57
C PRO A 53 -9.52 -15.66 6.05
N CYS A 54 -9.54 -14.82 7.07
CA CYS A 54 -8.30 -14.36 7.73
C CYS A 54 -8.68 -13.78 9.08
N ARG A 55 -8.83 -14.65 10.08
CA ARG A 55 -9.21 -14.16 11.39
C ARG A 55 -8.12 -13.30 12.02
N THR A 56 -6.88 -13.77 11.93
CA THR A 56 -5.74 -13.10 12.54
C THR A 56 -4.56 -13.19 11.59
N VAL A 57 -3.83 -12.10 11.46
CA VAL A 57 -2.64 -12.06 10.61
C VAL A 57 -1.43 -12.51 11.43
N ALA A 58 -0.69 -13.49 10.88
CA ALA A 58 0.51 -14.00 11.52
C ALA A 58 1.74 -13.20 11.10
N ARG A 59 1.82 -12.79 9.84
CA ARG A 59 2.93 -11.94 9.39
C ARG A 59 2.57 -11.22 8.11
N THR A 60 3.30 -10.16 7.84
CA THR A 60 3.10 -9.36 6.65
C THR A 60 4.44 -9.11 5.96
N PHE A 61 4.38 -8.75 4.70
CA PHE A 61 5.55 -8.41 3.93
C PHE A 61 5.15 -7.37 2.90
N PHE A 62 5.84 -6.23 2.91
CA PHE A 62 5.52 -5.16 1.97
C PHE A 62 6.36 -5.35 0.71
N GLN A 63 5.71 -5.60 -0.42
CA GLN A 63 6.41 -5.78 -1.69
C GLN A 63 6.85 -4.44 -2.30
N GLY A 64 6.15 -3.37 -1.97
CA GLY A 64 6.45 -2.05 -2.53
C GLY A 64 5.28 -1.51 -3.31
N LEU A 65 5.52 -0.39 -3.96
CA LEU A 65 4.52 0.23 -4.84
C LEU A 65 4.79 -0.22 -6.28
N ASP A 66 3.73 -0.43 -7.04
CA ASP A 66 3.91 -0.70 -8.46
C ASP A 66 4.07 0.62 -9.23
N SER A 67 4.13 0.53 -10.56
CA SER A 67 4.47 1.69 -11.39
C SER A 67 3.42 2.79 -11.35
N ILE A 68 2.21 2.49 -10.90
CA ILE A 68 1.16 3.50 -10.81
C ILE A 68 0.76 3.78 -9.36
N GLY A 69 1.58 3.32 -8.42
CA GLY A 69 1.41 3.68 -7.02
C GLY A 69 0.50 2.77 -6.22
N ASN A 70 0.07 1.65 -6.77
CA ASN A 70 -0.67 0.68 -5.97
C ASN A 70 0.29 0.00 -5.01
N ALA A 71 -0.14 -0.18 -3.76
CA ALA A 71 0.70 -0.78 -2.74
C ALA A 71 0.41 -2.28 -2.67
N ILE A 72 1.47 -3.07 -2.67
CA ILE A 72 1.37 -4.53 -2.71
C ILE A 72 1.87 -5.09 -1.40
N TRP A 73 0.97 -5.73 -0.66
CA TRP A 73 1.30 -6.36 0.61
C TRP A 73 1.07 -7.85 0.50
N ASN A 74 1.91 -8.63 1.18
CA ASN A 74 1.64 -10.05 1.39
C ASN A 74 1.23 -10.24 2.82
N VAL A 75 0.22 -11.08 3.04
CA VAL A 75 -0.37 -11.30 4.35
C VAL A 75 -0.50 -12.80 4.56
N GLU A 76 0.07 -13.30 5.64
CA GLU A 76 -0.14 -14.70 6.03
C GLU A 76 -1.03 -14.71 7.25
N CYS A 77 -2.12 -15.47 7.19
CA CYS A 77 -3.08 -15.57 8.26
C CYS A 77 -2.80 -16.79 9.11
N GLU A 78 -3.22 -16.75 10.37
CA GLU A 78 -3.13 -17.94 11.21
C GLU A 78 -4.02 -18.99 10.59
N GLY A 79 -3.48 -20.20 10.47
CA GLY A 79 -4.15 -21.25 9.71
C GLY A 79 -3.46 -21.51 8.39
N GLY A 80 -2.54 -20.63 8.00
CA GLY A 80 -1.66 -20.89 6.87
C GLY A 80 -2.08 -20.27 5.55
N GLN A 81 -3.27 -19.67 5.47
CA GLN A 81 -3.67 -19.02 4.22
C GLN A 81 -2.84 -17.76 4.02
N SER A 82 -2.44 -17.50 2.79
CA SER A 82 -1.66 -16.32 2.45
C SER A 82 -2.27 -15.60 1.27
N TYR A 83 -2.18 -14.28 1.29
CA TYR A 83 -2.83 -13.44 0.29
C TYR A 83 -1.94 -12.30 -0.14
N VAL A 84 -2.16 -11.85 -1.37
CA VAL A 84 -1.68 -10.55 -1.83
C VAL A 84 -2.82 -9.58 -1.62
N VAL A 85 -2.54 -8.48 -0.96
CA VAL A 85 -3.50 -7.38 -0.80
C VAL A 85 -2.95 -6.20 -1.57
N GLU A 86 -3.63 -5.83 -2.62
CA GLU A 86 -3.24 -4.66 -3.41
C GLU A 86 -4.13 -3.51 -2.99
N ILE A 87 -3.52 -2.42 -2.53
CA ILE A 87 -4.25 -1.21 -2.16
C ILE A 87 -4.09 -0.23 -3.30
N LYS A 88 -5.21 0.06 -3.96
CA LYS A 88 -5.19 0.89 -5.14
C LYS A 88 -4.82 2.32 -4.80
N ASN A 89 -4.13 2.96 -5.69
CA ASN A 89 -3.78 4.36 -5.55
C ASN A 89 -4.96 5.20 -6.01
N ASP A 90 -6.01 5.22 -5.20
CA ASP A 90 -7.18 6.03 -5.48
C ASP A 90 -7.66 6.65 -4.18
N ARG A 91 -8.66 7.50 -4.27
CA ARG A 91 -9.15 8.19 -3.08
C ARG A 91 -9.88 7.27 -2.12
N LYS A 92 -10.46 6.21 -2.64
CA LYS A 92 -11.24 5.28 -1.84
C LYS A 92 -10.39 4.26 -1.12
N GLY A 93 -9.16 4.06 -1.60
CA GLY A 93 -8.33 2.99 -1.06
C GLY A 93 -8.90 1.63 -1.38
N SER A 94 -9.40 1.47 -2.61
CA SER A 94 -9.95 0.20 -3.06
C SER A 94 -8.90 -0.89 -2.92
N THR A 95 -9.34 -2.11 -2.59
CA THR A 95 -8.41 -3.22 -2.41
C THR A 95 -8.77 -4.37 -3.32
N LEU A 96 -7.73 -5.12 -3.70
CA LEU A 96 -7.88 -6.37 -4.44
C LEU A 96 -7.12 -7.42 -3.66
N VAL A 97 -7.76 -8.56 -3.39
CA VAL A 97 -7.14 -9.62 -2.60
C VAL A 97 -7.06 -10.87 -3.47
N ILE A 98 -5.85 -11.42 -3.58
CA ILE A 98 -5.59 -12.61 -4.37
C ILE A 98 -4.90 -13.63 -3.48
N ASN A 99 -5.38 -14.87 -3.52
CA ASN A 99 -4.74 -15.96 -2.78
C ASN A 99 -3.35 -16.21 -3.37
N CYS A 100 -2.35 -16.34 -2.50
CA CYS A 100 -0.97 -16.51 -2.95
C CYS A 100 -0.77 -17.78 -3.77
N ARG A 101 -1.48 -18.84 -3.42
CA ARG A 101 -1.39 -20.09 -4.18
C ARG A 101 -1.92 -19.90 -5.59
N THR A 102 -3.02 -19.18 -5.73
CA THR A 102 -3.59 -18.87 -7.04
C THR A 102 -2.63 -18.03 -7.87
N LEU A 103 -2.02 -17.03 -7.23
CA LEU A 103 -1.05 -16.19 -7.92
C LEU A 103 0.13 -17.01 -8.42
N TYR A 104 0.67 -17.88 -7.56
CA TYR A 104 1.81 -18.71 -7.94
C TYR A 104 1.44 -19.64 -9.11
N ALA A 105 0.26 -20.25 -9.04
CA ALA A 105 -0.18 -21.16 -10.10
C ALA A 105 -0.34 -20.45 -11.43
N ALA A 106 -0.63 -19.16 -11.41
CA ALA A 106 -0.77 -18.34 -12.61
C ALA A 106 0.56 -17.76 -13.08
N GLY A 107 1.67 -18.12 -12.44
CA GLY A 107 2.98 -17.62 -12.85
C GLY A 107 3.33 -16.27 -12.24
N GLY A 108 2.62 -15.85 -11.22
CA GLY A 108 2.80 -14.52 -10.64
C GLY A 108 3.86 -14.41 -9.56
N GLY A 109 4.62 -15.47 -9.33
CA GLY A 109 5.67 -15.44 -8.33
C GLY A 109 5.19 -15.93 -6.97
N ARG A 110 6.10 -15.94 -6.02
CA ARG A 110 5.82 -16.43 -4.68
C ARG A 110 5.68 -15.27 -3.73
N CYS A 111 4.70 -15.37 -2.82
CA CYS A 111 4.54 -14.40 -1.76
C CYS A 111 5.70 -14.50 -0.78
N PHE A 112 5.91 -13.42 -0.05
CA PHE A 112 6.96 -13.30 0.97
C PHE A 112 8.37 -13.40 0.40
N LYS A 113 8.47 -13.18 -0.91
CA LYS A 113 9.73 -12.97 -1.60
C LYS A 113 9.53 -11.79 -2.52
N ARG A 114 10.60 -11.07 -2.81
CA ARG A 114 10.49 -9.93 -3.71
C ARG A 114 9.96 -10.41 -5.05
N LEU A 115 8.86 -9.85 -5.48
CA LEU A 115 8.30 -10.16 -6.79
C LEU A 115 9.06 -9.38 -7.85
N GLU A 116 9.28 -10.01 -9.00
CA GLU A 116 10.06 -9.39 -10.08
C GLU A 116 9.18 -8.99 -11.23
#